data_038126a54a1ae93372b0519a85b4d8c9
#
_entry.id   038126a54a1ae93372b0519a85b4d8c9
#
_cell.length_a   1.000
_cell.length_b   1.000
_cell.length_c   1.000
_cell.angle_alpha   90.00
_cell.angle_beta   90.00
_cell.angle_gamma   90.00
#
_symmetry.space_group_name_H-M   'P 1'
#
loop_
_entity.id
_entity.type
_entity.pdbx_description
1 polymer ?
#
loop_
_entity_poly.entity_id
_entity_poly.type
_entity_poly.pdbx_seq_one_letter_code
_entity_poly.pdbx_strand_id
1 'polypeptide(L)'
;MTGAYLVTGASKGIGRAIAKEIAAAGFPVIALARESIDLGVTGAELANLNSNSLTISCDLGDGADIAAAAKIIASKYSHLSGIVHNAGMIGPIEHMLEVEGADWDRSIQVNLIGVQDLTNRLSSMIGDKNHTRIVTVSSGAAKRAVPHWSAYCVAKAGLDMWTMCMAEEGESKNISAMSISPGIVDTEMQVKIRAAEKFPLVENFRSYHSTGELSAPGDVAKQFLPYCIGRLGGNGQRLDVRDL
;
A
#
# COMPACT_ATOMS: atom_id res chain seq x y z
N MET A 1 -1.65 -18.08 18.69
CA MET A 1 -0.54 -17.31 18.09
C MET A 1 -1.14 -16.06 17.47
N THR A 2 -0.57 -14.90 17.75
CA THR A 2 -0.96 -13.65 17.07
C THR A 2 -0.62 -13.77 15.59
N GLY A 3 -1.56 -13.47 14.72
CA GLY A 3 -1.34 -13.52 13.28
C GLY A 3 -0.38 -12.41 12.81
N ALA A 4 0.24 -12.60 11.64
CA ALA A 4 1.14 -11.63 11.05
C ALA A 4 0.39 -10.52 10.30
N TYR A 5 1.06 -9.40 10.10
CA TYR A 5 0.61 -8.31 9.24
C TYR A 5 1.45 -8.25 7.97
N LEU A 6 0.81 -8.24 6.82
CA LEU A 6 1.46 -8.07 5.52
C LEU A 6 1.42 -6.60 5.13
N VAL A 7 2.58 -6.03 4.78
CA VAL A 7 2.68 -4.66 4.26
C VAL A 7 3.35 -4.69 2.90
N THR A 8 2.67 -4.26 1.86
CA THR A 8 3.23 -4.18 0.50
C THR A 8 3.91 -2.84 0.23
N GLY A 9 4.94 -2.81 -0.62
CA GLY A 9 5.74 -1.62 -0.87
C GLY A 9 6.53 -1.15 0.36
N ALA A 10 6.96 -2.11 1.20
CA ALA A 10 7.53 -1.84 2.51
C ALA A 10 9.04 -1.57 2.51
N SER A 11 9.70 -1.47 1.34
CA SER A 11 11.14 -1.18 1.29
C SER A 11 11.47 0.26 1.68
N LYS A 12 10.54 1.22 1.52
CA LYS A 12 10.77 2.66 1.77
C LYS A 12 9.47 3.43 2.00
N GLY A 13 9.61 4.71 2.31
CA GLY A 13 8.49 5.65 2.42
C GLY A 13 7.45 5.23 3.45
N ILE A 14 6.17 5.42 3.11
CA ILE A 14 5.03 5.15 3.98
C ILE A 14 4.97 3.66 4.36
N GLY A 15 5.16 2.75 3.40
CA GLY A 15 5.08 1.31 3.66
C GLY A 15 6.11 0.81 4.67
N ARG A 16 7.39 1.26 4.55
CA ARG A 16 8.42 0.96 5.54
C ARG A 16 8.07 1.53 6.92
N ALA A 17 7.58 2.75 6.97
CA ALA A 17 7.20 3.37 8.22
C ALA A 17 6.02 2.65 8.90
N ILE A 18 4.97 2.28 8.14
CA ILE A 18 3.84 1.48 8.66
C ILE A 18 4.31 0.11 9.16
N ALA A 19 5.17 -0.57 8.40
CA ALA A 19 5.73 -1.86 8.80
C ALA A 19 6.46 -1.77 10.15
N LYS A 20 7.26 -0.71 10.36
CA LYS A 20 7.98 -0.46 11.61
C LYS A 20 7.03 -0.16 12.77
N GLU A 21 6.01 0.68 12.58
CA GLU A 21 5.03 0.99 13.62
C GLU A 21 4.24 -0.26 14.06
N ILE A 22 3.84 -1.12 13.11
CA ILE A 22 3.16 -2.39 13.43
C ILE A 22 4.10 -3.34 14.20
N ALA A 23 5.38 -3.46 13.78
CA ALA A 23 6.35 -4.29 14.47
C ALA A 23 6.66 -3.77 15.88
N ALA A 24 6.81 -2.45 16.04
CA ALA A 24 7.00 -1.80 17.33
C ALA A 24 5.79 -1.97 18.29
N ALA A 25 4.58 -2.11 17.71
CA ALA A 25 3.37 -2.45 18.48
C ALA A 25 3.31 -3.94 18.89
N GLY A 26 4.34 -4.74 18.58
CA GLY A 26 4.50 -6.14 19.02
C GLY A 26 3.99 -7.19 18.04
N PHE A 27 3.58 -6.82 16.84
CA PHE A 27 3.05 -7.76 15.84
C PHE A 27 4.14 -8.21 14.86
N PRO A 28 4.17 -9.49 14.43
CA PRO A 28 5.01 -9.94 13.33
C PRO A 28 4.61 -9.26 12.02
N VAL A 29 5.60 -8.78 11.26
CA VAL A 29 5.37 -8.10 9.98
C VAL A 29 6.04 -8.85 8.83
N ILE A 30 5.30 -9.00 7.75
CA ILE A 30 5.80 -9.45 6.45
C ILE A 30 5.94 -8.21 5.57
N ALA A 31 7.17 -7.76 5.37
CA ALA A 31 7.47 -6.62 4.50
C ALA A 31 7.72 -7.12 3.08
N LEU A 32 6.79 -6.82 2.17
CA LEU A 32 6.84 -7.26 0.78
C LEU A 32 7.16 -6.06 -0.13
N ALA A 33 8.20 -6.19 -0.94
CA ALA A 33 8.56 -5.20 -1.96
C ALA A 33 9.50 -5.84 -2.98
N ARG A 34 9.80 -5.15 -4.07
CA ARG A 34 10.83 -5.58 -5.02
C ARG A 34 12.19 -5.68 -4.36
N GLU A 35 13.01 -6.58 -4.86
CA GLU A 35 14.41 -6.75 -4.40
C GLU A 35 15.16 -5.43 -4.44
N SER A 36 15.77 -5.06 -3.33
CA SER A 36 16.55 -3.82 -3.20
C SER A 36 17.36 -3.83 -1.90
N ILE A 37 18.41 -3.01 -1.84
CA ILE A 37 19.15 -2.74 -0.60
C ILE A 37 18.20 -2.21 0.49
N ASP A 38 17.25 -1.34 0.13
CA ASP A 38 16.26 -0.78 1.05
C ASP A 38 15.37 -1.85 1.70
N LEU A 39 15.02 -2.91 0.96
CA LEU A 39 14.27 -4.04 1.52
C LEU A 39 15.10 -4.79 2.56
N GLY A 40 16.39 -5.01 2.29
CA GLY A 40 17.33 -5.60 3.25
C GLY A 40 17.47 -4.77 4.52
N VAL A 41 17.60 -3.44 4.39
CA VAL A 41 17.63 -2.51 5.54
C VAL A 41 16.33 -2.61 6.35
N THR A 42 15.18 -2.60 5.67
CA THR A 42 13.88 -2.79 6.33
C THR A 42 13.82 -4.10 7.10
N GLY A 43 14.33 -5.19 6.53
CA GLY A 43 14.39 -6.49 7.19
C GLY A 43 15.19 -6.46 8.49
N ALA A 44 16.37 -5.84 8.47
CA ALA A 44 17.20 -5.69 9.67
C ALA A 44 16.50 -4.86 10.77
N GLU A 45 15.84 -3.77 10.40
CA GLU A 45 15.08 -2.95 11.35
C GLU A 45 13.89 -3.71 11.96
N LEU A 46 13.13 -4.43 11.13
CA LEU A 46 11.99 -5.23 11.59
C LEU A 46 12.44 -6.38 12.51
N ALA A 47 13.54 -7.07 12.22
CA ALA A 47 14.08 -8.13 13.04
C ALA A 47 14.46 -7.63 14.46
N ASN A 48 14.94 -6.40 14.58
CA ASN A 48 15.23 -5.76 15.86
C ASN A 48 13.97 -5.39 16.66
N LEU A 49 12.85 -5.07 15.98
CA LEU A 49 11.58 -4.73 16.60
C LEU A 49 10.75 -5.97 16.94
N ASN A 50 10.74 -6.96 16.06
CA ASN A 50 10.05 -8.23 16.26
C ASN A 50 10.73 -9.32 15.42
N SER A 51 11.40 -10.25 16.10
CA SER A 51 12.20 -11.32 15.46
C SER A 51 11.39 -12.32 14.63
N ASN A 52 10.07 -12.30 14.73
CA ASN A 52 9.17 -13.12 13.89
C ASN A 52 8.76 -12.39 12.59
N SER A 53 9.29 -11.19 12.35
CA SER A 53 9.07 -10.47 11.09
C SER A 53 10.02 -10.98 10.01
N LEU A 54 9.64 -10.80 8.74
CA LEU A 54 10.48 -11.16 7.59
C LEU A 54 10.23 -10.23 6.40
N THR A 55 11.18 -10.25 5.46
CA THR A 55 11.04 -9.59 4.15
C THR A 55 10.86 -10.61 3.05
N ILE A 56 10.08 -10.27 2.04
CA ILE A 56 9.87 -11.09 0.84
C ILE A 56 10.03 -10.20 -0.39
N SER A 57 10.91 -10.63 -1.32
CA SER A 57 11.00 -10.00 -2.62
C SER A 57 9.80 -10.39 -3.48
N CYS A 58 9.09 -9.40 -4.02
CA CYS A 58 7.96 -9.61 -4.93
C CYS A 58 7.66 -8.34 -5.73
N ASP A 59 7.54 -8.48 -7.03
CA ASP A 59 6.96 -7.47 -7.90
C ASP A 59 5.46 -7.73 -8.08
N LEU A 60 4.60 -6.83 -7.59
CA LEU A 60 3.14 -6.93 -7.77
C LEU A 60 2.68 -6.81 -9.23
N GLY A 61 3.56 -6.48 -10.14
CA GLY A 61 3.28 -6.54 -11.55
C GLY A 61 3.61 -7.87 -12.22
N ASP A 62 4.05 -8.87 -11.44
CA ASP A 62 4.40 -10.21 -11.92
C ASP A 62 3.63 -11.28 -11.13
N GLY A 63 2.73 -12.00 -11.82
CA GLY A 63 1.90 -13.03 -11.19
C GLY A 63 2.70 -14.24 -10.70
N ALA A 64 3.89 -14.52 -11.27
CA ALA A 64 4.76 -15.59 -10.81
C ALA A 64 5.44 -15.21 -9.48
N ASP A 65 5.91 -13.95 -9.36
CA ASP A 65 6.45 -13.41 -8.13
C ASP A 65 5.40 -13.42 -7.01
N ILE A 66 4.17 -12.99 -7.32
CA ILE A 66 3.06 -12.99 -6.36
C ILE A 66 2.77 -14.43 -5.89
N ALA A 67 2.74 -15.40 -6.81
CA ALA A 67 2.52 -16.80 -6.47
C ALA A 67 3.62 -17.36 -5.56
N ALA A 68 4.88 -17.03 -5.84
CA ALA A 68 6.02 -17.43 -5.02
C ALA A 68 5.96 -16.82 -3.63
N ALA A 69 5.68 -15.51 -3.54
CA ALA A 69 5.54 -14.80 -2.27
C ALA A 69 4.42 -15.38 -1.41
N ALA A 70 3.24 -15.65 -2.00
CA ALA A 70 2.11 -16.24 -1.28
C ALA A 70 2.46 -17.62 -0.69
N LYS A 71 3.19 -18.47 -1.43
CA LYS A 71 3.67 -19.77 -0.93
C LYS A 71 4.61 -19.62 0.26
N ILE A 72 5.55 -18.66 0.21
CA ILE A 72 6.48 -18.39 1.31
C ILE A 72 5.68 -17.94 2.55
N ILE A 73 4.73 -17.02 2.39
CA ILE A 73 3.87 -16.53 3.48
C ILE A 73 3.12 -17.70 4.13
N ALA A 74 2.45 -18.52 3.34
CA ALA A 74 1.68 -19.66 3.82
C ALA A 74 2.54 -20.74 4.52
N SER A 75 3.82 -20.84 4.17
CA SER A 75 4.75 -21.77 4.83
C SER A 75 5.23 -21.29 6.21
N LYS A 76 5.13 -20.00 6.50
CA LYS A 76 5.67 -19.39 7.72
C LYS A 76 4.60 -18.97 8.73
N TYR A 77 3.40 -18.63 8.26
CA TYR A 77 2.32 -18.13 9.10
C TYR A 77 1.03 -18.92 8.86
N SER A 78 0.26 -19.12 9.93
CA SER A 78 -1.02 -19.83 9.85
C SER A 78 -2.19 -18.93 9.45
N HIS A 79 -2.09 -17.61 9.71
CA HIS A 79 -3.09 -16.61 9.29
C HIS A 79 -2.50 -15.19 9.29
N LEU A 80 -3.19 -14.28 8.62
CA LEU A 80 -2.89 -12.85 8.59
C LEU A 80 -3.95 -12.08 9.39
N SER A 81 -3.51 -11.37 10.43
CA SER A 81 -4.36 -10.45 11.19
C SER A 81 -4.65 -9.16 10.42
N GLY A 82 -3.78 -8.80 9.49
CA GLY A 82 -4.03 -7.65 8.63
C GLY A 82 -3.17 -7.63 7.37
N ILE A 83 -3.67 -6.91 6.37
CA ILE A 83 -2.95 -6.62 5.12
C ILE A 83 -3.00 -5.10 4.87
N VAL A 84 -1.85 -4.49 4.65
CA VAL A 84 -1.74 -3.11 4.20
C VAL A 84 -1.26 -3.09 2.75
N HIS A 85 -2.18 -2.86 1.83
CA HIS A 85 -1.87 -2.66 0.42
C HIS A 85 -1.40 -1.23 0.20
N ASN A 86 -0.09 -1.01 0.38
CA ASN A 86 0.55 0.29 0.22
C ASN A 86 1.35 0.41 -1.08
N ALA A 87 1.84 -0.70 -1.64
CA ALA A 87 2.59 -0.67 -2.89
C ALA A 87 1.86 0.11 -3.99
N GLY A 88 2.60 0.92 -4.71
CA GLY A 88 2.05 1.68 -5.82
C GLY A 88 3.12 2.45 -6.60
N MET A 89 2.80 2.80 -7.81
CA MET A 89 3.63 3.63 -8.69
C MET A 89 2.80 4.77 -9.29
N ILE A 90 3.41 5.93 -9.43
CA ILE A 90 2.75 7.13 -9.99
C ILE A 90 2.80 7.16 -11.52
N GLY A 91 3.81 6.57 -12.14
CA GLY A 91 3.96 6.60 -13.60
C GLY A 91 2.98 5.69 -14.34
N PRO A 92 2.82 5.97 -15.64
CA PRO A 92 3.41 7.07 -16.40
C PRO A 92 2.81 8.44 -16.02
N ILE A 93 3.64 9.51 -16.12
CA ILE A 93 3.19 10.91 -15.98
C ILE A 93 3.23 11.52 -17.38
N GLU A 94 2.17 11.31 -18.16
CA GLU A 94 2.09 11.69 -19.58
C GLU A 94 0.63 11.98 -19.97
N HIS A 95 0.44 12.75 -21.04
CA HIS A 95 -0.89 13.01 -21.59
C HIS A 95 -1.58 11.69 -21.99
N MET A 96 -2.86 11.56 -21.66
CA MET A 96 -3.61 10.30 -21.79
C MET A 96 -3.57 9.66 -23.19
N LEU A 97 -3.49 10.47 -24.24
CA LEU A 97 -3.45 10.01 -25.64
C LEU A 97 -2.01 9.79 -26.16
N GLU A 98 -1.00 10.10 -25.35
CA GLU A 98 0.42 10.00 -25.73
C GLU A 98 1.16 8.92 -24.93
N VAL A 99 0.53 8.40 -23.87
CA VAL A 99 1.13 7.38 -23.02
C VAL A 99 1.26 6.05 -23.78
N GLU A 100 2.41 5.40 -23.63
CA GLU A 100 2.60 4.05 -24.15
C GLU A 100 1.69 3.05 -23.44
N GLY A 101 0.98 2.21 -24.21
CA GLY A 101 0.00 1.25 -23.67
C GLY A 101 0.58 0.34 -22.60
N ALA A 102 1.78 -0.19 -22.83
CA ALA A 102 2.44 -1.08 -21.87
C ALA A 102 2.75 -0.39 -20.51
N ASP A 103 3.09 0.90 -20.51
CA ASP A 103 3.34 1.66 -19.29
C ASP A 103 2.03 1.95 -18.54
N TRP A 104 0.96 2.25 -19.28
CA TRP A 104 -0.37 2.43 -18.71
C TRP A 104 -0.86 1.14 -18.06
N ASP A 105 -0.78 0.01 -18.78
CA ASP A 105 -1.15 -1.33 -18.31
C ASP A 105 -0.33 -1.72 -17.08
N ARG A 106 0.97 -1.43 -17.06
CA ARG A 106 1.85 -1.69 -15.94
C ARG A 106 1.42 -0.96 -14.68
N SER A 107 0.95 0.28 -14.82
CA SER A 107 0.43 1.06 -13.69
C SER A 107 -0.83 0.43 -13.10
N ILE A 108 -1.77 -0.01 -13.95
CA ILE A 108 -2.98 -0.72 -13.51
C ILE A 108 -2.60 -2.06 -12.87
N GLN A 109 -1.69 -2.80 -13.47
CA GLN A 109 -1.23 -4.09 -12.97
C GLN A 109 -0.69 -3.97 -11.54
N VAL A 110 0.21 -3.04 -11.28
CA VAL A 110 0.83 -2.88 -9.95
C VAL A 110 -0.13 -2.31 -8.92
N ASN A 111 -0.90 -1.25 -9.30
CA ASN A 111 -1.72 -0.50 -8.35
C ASN A 111 -3.08 -1.14 -8.04
N LEU A 112 -3.55 -2.08 -8.87
CA LEU A 112 -4.89 -2.68 -8.74
C LEU A 112 -4.91 -4.20 -8.93
N ILE A 113 -4.48 -4.71 -10.08
CA ILE A 113 -4.60 -6.14 -10.39
C ILE A 113 -3.74 -6.99 -9.45
N GLY A 114 -2.51 -6.56 -9.18
CA GLY A 114 -1.60 -7.23 -8.24
C GLY A 114 -2.13 -7.25 -6.81
N VAL A 115 -2.90 -6.25 -6.40
CA VAL A 115 -3.60 -6.23 -5.11
C VAL A 115 -4.61 -7.37 -5.04
N GLN A 116 -5.46 -7.50 -6.07
CA GLN A 116 -6.45 -8.59 -6.16
C GLN A 116 -5.78 -9.95 -6.23
N ASP A 117 -4.76 -10.14 -7.07
CA ASP A 117 -4.07 -11.43 -7.22
C ASP A 117 -3.43 -11.88 -5.91
N LEU A 118 -2.70 -10.98 -5.23
CA LEU A 118 -2.07 -11.28 -3.94
C LEU A 118 -3.11 -11.64 -2.88
N THR A 119 -4.19 -10.86 -2.76
CA THR A 119 -5.26 -11.10 -1.79
C THR A 119 -5.96 -12.44 -2.05
N ASN A 120 -6.26 -12.74 -3.31
CA ASN A 120 -6.89 -14.00 -3.70
C ASN A 120 -6.02 -15.21 -3.33
N ARG A 121 -4.72 -15.17 -3.62
CA ARG A 121 -3.77 -16.24 -3.27
C ARG A 121 -3.60 -16.44 -1.77
N LEU A 122 -3.88 -15.45 -0.97
CA LEU A 122 -3.83 -15.48 0.50
C LEU A 122 -5.21 -15.76 1.12
N SER A 123 -6.24 -16.04 0.31
CA SER A 123 -7.64 -16.20 0.77
C SER A 123 -7.83 -17.22 1.87
N SER A 124 -7.05 -18.32 1.90
CA SER A 124 -7.10 -19.32 2.95
C SER A 124 -6.46 -18.88 4.29
N MET A 125 -5.80 -17.73 4.31
CA MET A 125 -5.08 -17.19 5.47
C MET A 125 -5.76 -15.99 6.09
N ILE A 126 -6.88 -15.52 5.52
CA ILE A 126 -7.60 -14.31 5.95
C ILE A 126 -9.03 -14.65 6.32
N GLY A 127 -9.52 -14.00 7.37
CA GLY A 127 -10.92 -14.12 7.79
C GLY A 127 -11.31 -15.41 8.53
N ASP A 128 -12.58 -15.74 8.46
CA ASP A 128 -13.27 -16.87 9.13
C ASP A 128 -13.01 -16.92 10.66
N LYS A 129 -12.18 -17.84 11.15
CA LYS A 129 -11.97 -18.01 12.59
C LYS A 129 -11.27 -16.82 13.26
N ASN A 130 -10.43 -16.13 12.50
CA ASN A 130 -9.66 -14.98 12.99
C ASN A 130 -9.96 -13.78 12.12
N HIS A 131 -10.28 -12.65 12.74
CA HIS A 131 -10.52 -11.42 12.01
C HIS A 131 -9.29 -10.97 11.24
N THR A 132 -9.50 -10.54 10.00
CA THR A 132 -8.45 -9.89 9.19
C THR A 132 -8.87 -8.46 8.82
N ARG A 133 -7.97 -7.51 9.12
CA ARG A 133 -8.13 -6.11 8.70
C ARG A 133 -7.37 -5.85 7.41
N ILE A 134 -8.06 -5.38 6.36
CA ILE A 134 -7.43 -4.94 5.11
C ILE A 134 -7.48 -3.41 5.04
N VAL A 135 -6.32 -2.80 4.85
CA VAL A 135 -6.20 -1.35 4.62
C VAL A 135 -5.53 -1.12 3.27
N THR A 136 -6.17 -0.34 2.41
CA THR A 136 -5.57 0.10 1.15
C THR A 136 -5.12 1.56 1.25
N VAL A 137 -3.90 1.84 0.79
CA VAL A 137 -3.39 3.21 0.71
C VAL A 137 -3.92 3.85 -0.57
N SER A 138 -4.93 4.68 -0.40
CA SER A 138 -5.61 5.44 -1.44
C SER A 138 -4.85 6.73 -1.80
N SER A 139 -5.50 7.63 -2.51
CA SER A 139 -4.99 8.95 -2.90
C SER A 139 -6.14 9.92 -3.14
N GLY A 140 -5.88 11.21 -3.04
CA GLY A 140 -6.80 12.23 -3.57
C GLY A 140 -7.09 12.07 -5.06
N ALA A 141 -6.18 11.44 -5.82
CA ALA A 141 -6.36 11.11 -7.24
C ALA A 141 -7.46 10.06 -7.50
N ALA A 142 -7.90 9.30 -6.49
CA ALA A 142 -9.04 8.41 -6.60
C ALA A 142 -10.39 9.14 -6.74
N LYS A 143 -10.46 10.40 -6.29
CA LYS A 143 -11.71 11.19 -6.27
C LYS A 143 -11.78 12.28 -7.34
N ARG A 144 -10.66 12.59 -7.98
CA ARG A 144 -10.60 13.67 -8.98
C ARG A 144 -9.61 13.32 -10.09
N ALA A 145 -9.91 13.78 -11.28
CA ALA A 145 -8.95 13.71 -12.36
C ALA A 145 -7.76 14.63 -12.12
N VAL A 146 -6.56 14.12 -12.37
CA VAL A 146 -5.31 14.89 -12.36
C VAL A 146 -4.71 14.77 -13.76
N PRO A 147 -4.45 15.88 -14.49
CA PRO A 147 -3.84 15.83 -15.79
C PRO A 147 -2.57 14.97 -15.77
N HIS A 148 -2.30 14.22 -16.83
CA HIS A 148 -1.14 13.34 -16.99
C HIS A 148 -1.03 12.16 -16.00
N TRP A 149 -2.04 11.93 -15.13
CA TRP A 149 -2.08 10.81 -14.19
C TRP A 149 -3.22 9.82 -14.49
N SER A 150 -3.61 9.69 -15.75
CA SER A 150 -4.79 8.87 -16.11
C SER A 150 -4.72 7.45 -15.53
N ALA A 151 -3.62 6.74 -15.75
CA ALA A 151 -3.44 5.38 -15.22
C ALA A 151 -3.51 5.35 -13.67
N TYR A 152 -2.84 6.29 -13.00
CA TYR A 152 -2.84 6.36 -11.55
C TYR A 152 -4.22 6.70 -10.97
N CYS A 153 -4.92 7.69 -11.54
CA CYS A 153 -6.27 8.06 -11.13
C CYS A 153 -7.24 6.87 -11.28
N VAL A 154 -7.22 6.20 -12.44
CA VAL A 154 -8.08 5.03 -12.71
C VAL A 154 -7.76 3.90 -11.74
N ALA A 155 -6.47 3.58 -11.55
CA ALA A 155 -6.06 2.52 -10.62
C ALA A 155 -6.46 2.81 -9.17
N LYS A 156 -6.29 4.05 -8.69
CA LYS A 156 -6.66 4.42 -7.32
C LYS A 156 -8.17 4.52 -7.11
N ALA A 157 -8.93 4.97 -8.10
CA ALA A 157 -10.39 4.91 -8.06
C ALA A 157 -10.88 3.45 -8.07
N GLY A 158 -10.29 2.59 -8.91
CA GLY A 158 -10.54 1.16 -8.91
C GLY A 158 -10.17 0.49 -7.58
N LEU A 159 -9.06 0.89 -6.95
CA LEU A 159 -8.64 0.36 -5.66
C LEU A 159 -9.60 0.77 -4.53
N ASP A 160 -10.13 2.00 -4.53
CA ASP A 160 -11.14 2.42 -3.57
C ASP A 160 -12.43 1.60 -3.75
N MET A 161 -12.88 1.38 -4.99
CA MET A 161 -14.05 0.53 -5.27
C MET A 161 -13.78 -0.93 -4.90
N TRP A 162 -12.61 -1.47 -5.23
CA TRP A 162 -12.20 -2.81 -4.80
C TRP A 162 -12.26 -2.97 -3.28
N THR A 163 -11.83 -1.95 -2.54
CA THR A 163 -11.88 -1.95 -1.07
C THR A 163 -13.32 -1.99 -0.55
N MET A 164 -14.23 -1.26 -1.18
CA MET A 164 -15.66 -1.29 -0.82
C MET A 164 -16.27 -2.67 -1.10
N CYS A 165 -15.97 -3.27 -2.25
CA CYS A 165 -16.42 -4.65 -2.57
C CYS A 165 -15.86 -5.66 -1.56
N MET A 166 -14.57 -5.53 -1.21
CA MET A 166 -13.94 -6.38 -0.20
C MET A 166 -14.57 -6.19 1.20
N ALA A 167 -14.99 -4.99 1.55
CA ALA A 167 -15.68 -4.73 2.80
C ALA A 167 -17.06 -5.42 2.84
N GLU A 168 -17.82 -5.32 1.77
CA GLU A 168 -19.15 -5.90 1.65
C GLU A 168 -19.11 -7.45 1.63
N GLU A 169 -18.31 -8.02 0.73
CA GLU A 169 -18.22 -9.46 0.55
C GLU A 169 -17.47 -10.17 1.69
N GLY A 170 -16.47 -9.47 2.27
CA GLY A 170 -15.60 -10.00 3.31
C GLY A 170 -16.27 -10.06 4.69
N GLU A 171 -17.32 -9.28 4.94
CA GLU A 171 -17.99 -9.25 6.25
C GLU A 171 -18.46 -10.63 6.69
N SER A 172 -19.08 -11.39 5.79
CA SER A 172 -19.51 -12.75 6.04
C SER A 172 -18.37 -13.75 6.35
N LYS A 173 -17.14 -13.38 6.02
CA LYS A 173 -15.91 -14.15 6.28
C LYS A 173 -15.04 -13.57 7.40
N ASN A 174 -15.58 -12.69 8.22
CA ASN A 174 -14.83 -12.03 9.30
C ASN A 174 -13.60 -11.20 8.77
N ILE A 175 -13.79 -10.55 7.63
CA ILE A 175 -12.82 -9.62 7.04
C ILE A 175 -13.43 -8.22 7.06
N SER A 176 -12.65 -7.23 7.47
CA SER A 176 -13.03 -5.84 7.30
C SER A 176 -12.01 -5.10 6.43
N ALA A 177 -12.48 -4.24 5.55
CA ALA A 177 -11.63 -3.47 4.66
C ALA A 177 -11.93 -1.98 4.72
N MET A 178 -10.91 -1.14 4.53
CA MET A 178 -11.06 0.30 4.43
C MET A 178 -9.94 0.92 3.60
N SER A 179 -10.16 2.11 3.06
CA SER A 179 -9.13 2.85 2.34
C SER A 179 -8.74 4.14 3.09
N ILE A 180 -7.44 4.50 3.06
CA ILE A 180 -6.94 5.71 3.68
C ILE A 180 -6.04 6.45 2.69
N SER A 181 -6.35 7.71 2.42
CA SER A 181 -5.50 8.63 1.68
C SER A 181 -4.46 9.25 2.63
N PRO A 182 -3.14 9.16 2.33
CA PRO A 182 -2.09 9.60 3.24
C PRO A 182 -1.79 11.11 3.20
N GLY A 183 -2.51 11.89 2.38
CA GLY A 183 -2.15 13.27 2.09
C GLY A 183 -0.93 13.37 1.16
N ILE A 184 -0.13 14.41 1.33
CA ILE A 184 1.09 14.68 0.55
C ILE A 184 2.29 14.36 1.43
N VAL A 185 3.00 13.26 1.13
CA VAL A 185 4.03 12.67 2.01
C VAL A 185 5.39 12.70 1.32
N ASP A 186 6.44 13.13 2.02
CA ASP A 186 7.80 13.21 1.46
C ASP A 186 8.38 11.82 1.20
N THR A 187 8.30 11.40 -0.06
CA THR A 187 8.70 10.07 -0.54
C THR A 187 9.36 10.20 -1.91
N GLU A 188 10.01 9.12 -2.37
CA GLU A 188 10.53 9.06 -3.74
C GLU A 188 9.46 9.30 -4.82
N MET A 189 8.19 8.97 -4.54
CA MET A 189 7.09 9.28 -5.45
C MET A 189 7.00 10.80 -5.70
N GLN A 190 7.16 11.60 -4.65
CA GLN A 190 7.20 13.06 -4.74
C GLN A 190 8.42 13.56 -5.54
N VAL A 191 9.58 12.92 -5.39
CA VAL A 191 10.76 13.24 -6.19
C VAL A 191 10.49 13.02 -7.68
N LYS A 192 9.87 11.89 -8.03
CA LYS A 192 9.48 11.58 -9.42
C LYS A 192 8.47 12.58 -9.99
N ILE A 193 7.48 12.99 -9.20
CA ILE A 193 6.48 13.98 -9.60
C ILE A 193 7.16 15.33 -9.90
N ARG A 194 8.04 15.80 -9.01
CA ARG A 194 8.77 17.07 -9.19
C ARG A 194 9.76 17.05 -10.35
N ALA A 195 10.22 15.89 -10.76
CA ALA A 195 11.12 15.70 -11.91
C ALA A 195 10.38 15.61 -13.26
N ALA A 196 9.06 15.48 -13.27
CA ALA A 196 8.25 15.34 -14.49
C ALA A 196 7.97 16.72 -15.10
N GLU A 197 8.89 17.24 -15.92
CA GLU A 197 8.84 18.60 -16.48
C GLU A 197 7.58 18.87 -17.30
N LYS A 198 7.06 17.88 -18.02
CA LYS A 198 5.83 17.98 -18.80
C LYS A 198 4.56 17.95 -17.95
N PHE A 199 4.65 17.70 -16.65
CA PHE A 199 3.49 17.60 -15.78
C PHE A 199 2.89 19.00 -15.52
N PRO A 200 1.61 19.27 -15.90
CA PRO A 200 1.05 20.63 -15.80
C PRO A 200 1.00 21.22 -14.41
N LEU A 201 0.99 20.36 -13.38
CA LEU A 201 0.93 20.79 -11.97
C LEU A 201 2.27 20.68 -11.25
N VAL A 202 3.39 20.49 -11.95
CA VAL A 202 4.71 20.27 -11.35
C VAL A 202 5.11 21.38 -10.38
N GLU A 203 4.80 22.63 -10.67
CA GLU A 203 5.13 23.77 -9.81
C GLU A 203 4.40 23.73 -8.46
N ASN A 204 3.16 23.21 -8.41
CA ASN A 204 2.47 23.02 -7.15
C ASN A 204 3.22 22.02 -6.25
N PHE A 205 3.72 20.93 -6.83
CA PHE A 205 4.48 19.93 -6.08
C PHE A 205 5.89 20.42 -5.68
N ARG A 206 6.50 21.27 -6.48
CA ARG A 206 7.74 21.96 -6.11
C ARG A 206 7.50 22.93 -4.95
N SER A 207 6.39 23.69 -4.99
CA SER A 207 5.98 24.58 -3.91
C SER A 207 5.74 23.81 -2.60
N TYR A 208 4.94 22.73 -2.60
CA TYR A 208 4.71 21.93 -1.39
C TYR A 208 6.00 21.45 -0.73
N HIS A 209 7.02 21.12 -1.53
CA HIS A 209 8.32 20.72 -1.01
C HIS A 209 9.08 21.93 -0.42
N SER A 210 9.11 23.08 -1.11
CA SER A 210 9.86 24.26 -0.69
C SER A 210 9.24 24.98 0.51
N THR A 211 7.91 24.86 0.69
CA THR A 211 7.17 25.45 1.84
C THR A 211 7.10 24.50 3.04
N GLY A 212 7.60 23.25 2.92
CA GLY A 212 7.58 22.28 4.01
C GLY A 212 6.19 21.66 4.29
N GLU A 213 5.30 21.66 3.30
CA GLU A 213 3.93 21.10 3.43
C GLU A 213 3.88 19.57 3.33
N LEU A 214 5.02 18.92 3.04
CA LEU A 214 5.07 17.47 2.95
C LEU A 214 5.14 16.85 4.35
N SER A 215 4.23 15.94 4.64
CA SER A 215 4.28 15.17 5.89
C SER A 215 5.43 14.16 5.87
N ALA A 216 6.05 13.93 7.03
CA ALA A 216 7.05 12.87 7.14
C ALA A 216 6.38 11.47 7.11
N PRO A 217 6.97 10.46 6.42
CA PRO A 217 6.40 9.10 6.38
C PRO A 217 6.13 8.49 7.76
N GLY A 218 6.99 8.78 8.75
CA GLY A 218 6.82 8.28 10.11
C GLY A 218 5.59 8.84 10.83
N ASP A 219 5.28 10.12 10.62
CA ASP A 219 4.12 10.73 11.26
C ASP A 219 2.82 10.22 10.64
N VAL A 220 2.80 10.06 9.31
CA VAL A 220 1.68 9.42 8.62
C VAL A 220 1.48 7.97 9.09
N ALA A 221 2.56 7.20 9.26
CA ALA A 221 2.48 5.82 9.72
C ALA A 221 1.88 5.71 11.13
N LYS A 222 2.22 6.61 12.05
CA LYS A 222 1.60 6.66 13.38
C LYS A 222 0.09 6.90 13.31
N GLN A 223 -0.36 7.76 12.40
CA GLN A 223 -1.79 7.98 12.17
C GLN A 223 -2.47 6.74 11.56
N PHE A 224 -1.79 6.00 10.68
CA PHE A 224 -2.30 4.78 10.08
C PHE A 224 -2.39 3.59 11.05
N LEU A 225 -1.48 3.52 12.02
CA LEU A 225 -1.35 2.34 12.91
C LEU A 225 -2.67 1.88 13.53
N PRO A 226 -3.48 2.71 14.21
CA PRO A 226 -4.71 2.25 14.84
C PRO A 226 -5.74 1.67 13.86
N TYR A 227 -5.73 2.14 12.62
CA TYR A 227 -6.59 1.63 11.55
C TYR A 227 -6.05 0.30 10.99
N CYS A 228 -4.74 0.19 10.81
CA CYS A 228 -4.10 -1.02 10.31
C CYS A 228 -4.28 -2.21 11.25
N ILE A 229 -4.21 -1.97 12.56
CA ILE A 229 -4.39 -3.03 13.58
C ILE A 229 -5.84 -3.19 14.04
N GLY A 230 -6.79 -2.55 13.39
CA GLY A 230 -8.23 -2.72 13.62
C GLY A 230 -8.76 -2.08 14.90
N ARG A 231 -8.03 -1.17 15.54
CA ARG A 231 -8.51 -0.42 16.74
C ARG A 231 -9.47 0.70 16.38
N LEU A 232 -9.33 1.28 15.19
CA LEU A 232 -10.17 2.36 14.67
C LEU A 232 -10.65 2.05 13.25
N GLY A 233 -11.66 2.80 12.81
CA GLY A 233 -12.22 2.77 11.46
C GLY A 233 -13.26 1.68 11.23
N GLY A 234 -14.35 2.07 10.55
CA GLY A 234 -15.44 1.19 10.15
C GLY A 234 -15.13 0.37 8.89
N ASN A 235 -15.90 -0.70 8.67
CA ASN A 235 -15.86 -1.48 7.44
C ASN A 235 -16.39 -0.64 6.26
N GLY A 236 -15.74 -0.70 5.10
CA GLY A 236 -16.07 0.10 3.91
C GLY A 236 -15.72 1.58 4.00
N GLN A 237 -15.16 2.05 5.11
CA GLN A 237 -14.85 3.47 5.32
C GLN A 237 -13.68 3.93 4.43
N ARG A 238 -13.80 5.15 3.91
CA ARG A 238 -12.71 5.86 3.25
C ARG A 238 -12.35 7.12 4.03
N LEU A 239 -11.09 7.21 4.44
CA LEU A 239 -10.55 8.32 5.21
C LEU A 239 -9.48 9.10 4.42
N ASP A 240 -9.22 10.31 4.83
CA ASP A 240 -8.03 11.09 4.48
C ASP A 240 -7.34 11.51 5.78
N VAL A 241 -6.03 11.32 5.90
CA VAL A 241 -5.30 11.66 7.14
C VAL A 241 -5.37 13.14 7.48
N ARG A 242 -5.66 14.01 6.50
CA ARG A 242 -5.82 15.44 6.71
C ARG A 242 -7.14 15.81 7.41
N ASP A 243 -8.05 14.86 7.50
CA ASP A 243 -9.36 15.02 8.16
C ASP A 243 -9.37 14.35 9.55
N LEU A 244 -8.24 13.75 9.98
CA LEU A 244 -8.04 13.12 11.29
C LEU A 244 -7.34 14.07 12.25
#